data_a2bdcac9aa533a735d01f9cbea7188c7
#
_entry.id   a2bdcac9aa533a735d01f9cbea7188c7
#
_cell.length_a   1.000
_cell.length_b   1.000
_cell.length_c   1.000
_cell.angle_alpha   90.00
_cell.angle_beta   90.00
_cell.angle_gamma   90.00
#
_symmetry.space_group_name_H-M   'P 1'
#
loop_
_entity.id
_entity.type
_entity.pdbx_description
1 polymer ?
#
loop_
_entity_poly.entity_id
_entity_poly.type
_entity_poly.pdbx_seq_one_letter_code
_entity_poly.pdbx_strand_id
1 'polypeptide(L)'
;MKIAYDAKRAFHNSRGLGTYSREVIRLMNAYFPDNDYYLFNPKRKNAIELAPGANNTILYPESLWHRKFPALWRTFGISRELQKLKADVYHGLSQELPARIQKTGVKSVVTMHDAIFMRYPHLYPKVYRKIFIEKNKYACMVADKIIAISLQTKKDIVHYFQADENKIEIVYQGCSNIFRQQINEEEKVRVREKYSLPQQYLLNVGAVEKRKNIELIIKALHHGKINIPLVVVGKATAYMQELKQLLTQFGLEGSVIFIQDAATTDLPAIYTLAEIFIYPSVFEGFGIPVLEALCTATPVIAATGSCLEESGGPSSLYVDPYDVAAMSAAINIILADGHLQIKMKADGLKYAEKFSDENIANNLMRVYKNLLP
;
A
#
# COMPACT_ATOMS: atom_id res chain seq x y z
N MET A 1 21.98 -11.16 13.05
CA MET A 1 22.39 -10.30 11.92
C MET A 1 22.22 -8.83 12.27
N LYS A 2 23.06 -7.99 11.68
CA LYS A 2 22.93 -6.53 11.74
C LYS A 2 22.20 -6.04 10.47
N ILE A 3 20.94 -5.68 10.62
CA ILE A 3 20.08 -5.26 9.50
C ILE A 3 19.84 -3.75 9.60
N ALA A 4 20.17 -3.02 8.57
CA ALA A 4 20.04 -1.57 8.51
C ALA A 4 18.95 -1.14 7.52
N TYR A 5 18.13 -0.15 7.90
CA TYR A 5 17.02 0.35 7.09
C TYR A 5 17.14 1.84 6.76
N ASP A 6 16.81 2.24 5.54
CA ASP A 6 16.42 3.63 5.28
C ASP A 6 15.06 3.90 5.93
N ALA A 7 15.08 4.38 7.15
CA ALA A 7 13.87 4.60 7.94
C ALA A 7 13.25 6.00 7.76
N LYS A 8 13.74 6.81 6.80
CA LYS A 8 13.18 8.16 6.55
C LYS A 8 11.65 8.13 6.41
N ARG A 9 11.11 7.19 5.64
CA ARG A 9 9.67 7.10 5.41
C ARG A 9 8.92 6.63 6.64
N ALA A 10 9.49 5.72 7.41
CA ALA A 10 8.89 5.27 8.67
C ALA A 10 8.65 6.45 9.63
N PHE A 11 9.63 7.34 9.76
CA PHE A 11 9.58 8.48 10.69
C PHE A 11 8.86 9.73 10.15
N HIS A 12 8.80 9.93 8.82
CA HIS A 12 8.38 11.21 8.24
C HIS A 12 7.30 11.11 7.17
N ASN A 13 6.62 9.97 7.05
CA ASN A 13 5.57 9.78 6.08
C ASN A 13 4.38 9.03 6.69
N SER A 14 3.21 9.68 6.74
CA SER A 14 1.97 9.10 7.25
C SER A 14 1.17 8.32 6.19
N ARG A 15 1.63 8.31 4.92
CA ARG A 15 0.96 7.62 3.80
C ARG A 15 1.56 6.24 3.56
N GLY A 16 1.08 5.51 2.53
CA GLY A 16 1.42 4.13 2.22
C GLY A 16 2.89 3.73 2.33
N LEU A 17 3.84 4.52 1.79
CA LEU A 17 5.27 4.23 1.91
C LEU A 17 5.77 4.26 3.37
N GLY A 18 5.22 5.17 4.18
CA GLY A 18 5.55 5.23 5.60
C GLY A 18 4.94 4.07 6.37
N THR A 19 3.69 3.72 6.08
CA THR A 19 3.00 2.56 6.67
C THR A 19 3.75 1.27 6.34
N TYR A 20 4.11 1.04 5.08
CA TYR A 20 4.94 -0.09 4.68
C TYR A 20 6.26 -0.14 5.46
N SER A 21 6.97 0.99 5.55
CA SER A 21 8.26 1.03 6.23
C SER A 21 8.13 0.70 7.73
N ARG A 22 7.08 1.20 8.39
CA ARG A 22 6.77 0.86 9.80
C ARG A 22 6.41 -0.60 9.97
N GLU A 23 5.59 -1.14 9.07
CA GLU A 23 5.20 -2.55 9.12
C GLU A 23 6.40 -3.49 8.93
N VAL A 24 7.28 -3.23 7.97
CA VAL A 24 8.52 -4.03 7.83
C VAL A 24 9.33 -4.02 9.11
N ILE A 25 9.55 -2.85 9.72
CA ILE A 25 10.30 -2.74 10.97
C ILE A 25 9.58 -3.49 12.11
N ARG A 26 8.25 -3.33 12.24
CA ARG A 26 7.42 -4.01 13.24
C ARG A 26 7.52 -5.53 13.09
N LEU A 27 7.30 -6.04 11.88
CA LEU A 27 7.33 -7.47 11.57
C LEU A 27 8.68 -8.09 11.89
N MET A 28 9.75 -7.43 11.47
CA MET A 28 11.09 -7.96 11.71
C MET A 28 11.44 -8.00 13.19
N ASN A 29 11.02 -6.99 13.97
CA ASN A 29 11.20 -7.01 15.43
C ASN A 29 10.35 -8.08 16.12
N ALA A 30 9.12 -8.30 15.66
CA ALA A 30 8.19 -9.24 16.27
C ALA A 30 8.58 -10.72 16.00
N TYR A 31 8.97 -11.03 14.77
CA TYR A 31 9.21 -12.41 14.35
C TYR A 31 10.70 -12.82 14.39
N PHE A 32 11.60 -11.86 14.41
CA PHE A 32 13.06 -12.10 14.43
C PHE A 32 13.78 -11.19 15.43
N PRO A 33 13.41 -11.24 16.72
CA PRO A 33 13.90 -10.31 17.75
C PRO A 33 15.41 -10.44 18.05
N ASP A 34 16.04 -11.55 17.66
CA ASP A 34 17.47 -11.79 17.91
C ASP A 34 18.42 -11.04 16.97
N ASN A 35 17.87 -10.26 16.03
CA ASN A 35 18.69 -9.44 15.13
C ASN A 35 18.84 -8.02 15.68
N ASP A 36 19.95 -7.36 15.32
CA ASP A 36 20.16 -5.93 15.59
C ASP A 36 19.62 -5.11 14.43
N TYR A 37 18.74 -4.16 14.71
CA TYR A 37 18.12 -3.30 13.71
C TYR A 37 18.60 -1.87 13.81
N TYR A 38 19.15 -1.33 12.73
CA TYR A 38 19.70 0.03 12.65
C TYR A 38 18.82 0.90 11.73
N LEU A 39 18.18 1.90 12.31
CA LEU A 39 17.19 2.75 11.63
C LEU A 39 17.82 4.09 11.25
N PHE A 40 18.20 4.28 9.99
CA PHE A 40 18.76 5.53 9.50
C PHE A 40 17.67 6.60 9.36
N ASN A 41 17.64 7.56 10.29
CA ASN A 41 16.69 8.67 10.31
C ASN A 41 17.41 10.00 10.03
N PRO A 42 17.10 10.69 8.92
CA PRO A 42 17.82 11.91 8.53
C PRO A 42 17.48 13.13 9.37
N LYS A 43 16.40 13.11 10.17
CA LYS A 43 15.93 14.26 10.96
C LYS A 43 15.36 13.82 12.30
N ARG A 44 15.58 14.61 13.35
CA ARG A 44 15.00 14.36 14.68
C ARG A 44 13.60 14.98 14.88
N LYS A 45 13.35 16.14 14.22
CA LYS A 45 12.10 16.91 14.42
C LYS A 45 10.92 16.26 13.70
N ASN A 46 9.74 16.32 14.31
CA ASN A 46 8.46 15.86 13.74
C ASN A 46 8.52 14.38 13.29
N ALA A 47 9.25 13.55 14.03
CA ALA A 47 9.29 12.11 13.77
C ALA A 47 8.02 11.45 14.31
N ILE A 48 7.46 10.54 13.52
CA ILE A 48 6.39 9.63 13.96
C ILE A 48 7.05 8.66 14.96
N GLU A 49 6.44 8.46 16.09
CA GLU A 49 6.91 7.50 17.07
C GLU A 49 6.72 6.07 16.54
N LEU A 50 7.77 5.28 16.60
CA LEU A 50 7.72 3.86 16.27
C LEU A 50 7.51 3.07 17.55
N ALA A 51 6.74 1.97 17.45
CA ALA A 51 6.65 1.03 18.55
C ALA A 51 8.08 0.58 18.95
N PRO A 52 8.40 0.59 20.24
CA PRO A 52 9.73 0.20 20.70
C PRO A 52 10.02 -1.26 20.31
N GLY A 53 11.13 -1.48 19.62
CA GLY A 53 11.70 -2.80 19.44
C GLY A 53 12.93 -2.92 20.33
N ALA A 54 13.10 -4.05 21.00
CA ALA A 54 14.16 -4.23 22.01
C ALA A 54 15.57 -3.98 21.43
N ASN A 55 15.78 -4.28 20.13
CA ASN A 55 17.08 -4.20 19.47
C ASN A 55 17.14 -3.13 18.36
N ASN A 56 16.32 -2.08 18.47
CA ASN A 56 16.34 -0.97 17.52
C ASN A 56 17.31 0.14 17.94
N THR A 57 18.27 0.46 17.07
CA THR A 57 19.16 1.62 17.21
C THR A 57 18.85 2.66 16.15
N ILE A 58 18.42 3.85 16.55
CA ILE A 58 18.13 4.95 15.60
C ILE A 58 19.41 5.75 15.37
N LEU A 59 19.84 5.81 14.11
CA LEU A 59 21.03 6.54 13.70
C LEU A 59 20.67 7.86 13.00
N TYR A 60 21.34 8.93 13.40
CA TYR A 60 21.16 10.28 12.88
C TYR A 60 22.48 10.83 12.30
N PRO A 61 22.40 11.79 11.37
CA PRO A 61 23.63 12.46 10.89
C PRO A 61 24.39 13.12 12.05
N GLU A 62 25.67 12.80 12.21
CA GLU A 62 26.52 13.34 13.26
C GLU A 62 27.07 14.71 12.88
N SER A 63 27.55 14.89 11.63
CA SER A 63 28.17 16.12 11.20
C SER A 63 27.17 17.27 11.01
N LEU A 64 27.57 18.51 11.31
CA LEU A 64 26.74 19.71 11.13
C LEU A 64 26.27 19.86 9.69
N TRP A 65 27.12 19.56 8.71
CA TRP A 65 26.78 19.58 7.30
C TRP A 65 25.67 18.61 6.93
N HIS A 66 25.75 17.36 7.39
CA HIS A 66 24.75 16.35 7.14
C HIS A 66 23.43 16.65 7.86
N ARG A 67 23.48 17.29 9.04
CA ARG A 67 22.27 17.78 9.73
C ARG A 67 21.56 18.89 8.94
N LYS A 68 22.35 19.79 8.34
CA LYS A 68 21.83 20.89 7.50
C LYS A 68 21.31 20.39 6.15
N PHE A 69 21.95 19.37 5.58
CA PHE A 69 21.62 18.78 4.28
C PHE A 69 21.33 17.28 4.39
N PRO A 70 20.16 16.88 4.99
CA PRO A 70 19.86 15.47 5.25
C PRO A 70 19.76 14.60 4.00
N ALA A 71 19.42 15.19 2.85
CA ALA A 71 19.39 14.49 1.57
C ALA A 71 20.81 14.03 1.13
N LEU A 72 21.82 14.85 1.37
CA LEU A 72 23.23 14.49 1.08
C LEU A 72 23.72 13.36 1.98
N TRP A 73 23.32 13.36 3.27
CA TRP A 73 23.64 12.26 4.17
C TRP A 73 23.03 10.95 3.71
N ARG A 74 21.75 10.95 3.32
CA ARG A 74 21.11 9.75 2.78
C ARG A 74 21.77 9.25 1.49
N THR A 75 22.24 10.18 0.66
CA THR A 75 22.85 9.80 -0.63
C THR A 75 24.30 9.34 -0.46
N PHE A 76 25.11 9.99 0.37
CA PHE A 76 26.56 9.78 0.43
C PHE A 76 27.09 9.37 1.81
N GLY A 77 26.42 9.77 2.91
CA GLY A 77 26.88 9.54 4.28
C GLY A 77 26.61 8.12 4.77
N ILE A 78 25.41 7.57 4.46
CA ILE A 78 24.98 6.26 4.96
C ILE A 78 25.96 5.16 4.58
N SER A 79 26.53 5.17 3.37
CA SER A 79 27.49 4.13 2.94
C SER A 79 28.73 4.04 3.85
N ARG A 80 29.23 5.16 4.36
CA ARG A 80 30.35 5.17 5.33
C ARG A 80 29.94 4.62 6.69
N GLU A 81 28.74 4.96 7.14
CA GLU A 81 28.24 4.51 8.44
C GLU A 81 27.97 3.01 8.42
N LEU A 82 27.45 2.47 7.32
CA LEU A 82 27.27 1.03 7.12
C LEU A 82 28.59 0.25 7.22
N GLN A 83 29.67 0.78 6.64
CA GLN A 83 31.01 0.17 6.77
C GLN A 83 31.51 0.15 8.21
N LYS A 84 31.37 1.28 8.94
CA LYS A 84 31.75 1.37 10.37
C LYS A 84 30.96 0.41 11.22
N LEU A 85 29.66 0.29 10.95
CA LEU A 85 28.73 -0.58 11.65
C LEU A 85 28.99 -2.07 11.38
N LYS A 86 29.63 -2.40 10.25
CA LYS A 86 29.76 -3.75 9.71
C LYS A 86 28.38 -4.41 9.61
N ALA A 87 27.42 -3.69 9.01
CA ALA A 87 26.08 -4.21 8.76
C ALA A 87 26.16 -5.41 7.79
N ASP A 88 25.33 -6.42 8.03
CA ASP A 88 25.22 -7.56 7.12
C ASP A 88 24.37 -7.21 5.91
N VAL A 89 23.22 -6.55 6.16
CA VAL A 89 22.23 -6.17 5.14
C VAL A 89 21.83 -4.72 5.32
N TYR A 90 21.72 -4.00 4.23
CA TYR A 90 21.04 -2.69 4.14
C TYR A 90 19.81 -2.79 3.25
N HIS A 91 18.65 -2.36 3.74
CA HIS A 91 17.41 -2.37 3.00
C HIS A 91 16.86 -0.97 2.78
N GLY A 92 16.83 -0.53 1.52
CA GLY A 92 16.16 0.67 1.08
C GLY A 92 14.66 0.45 0.95
N LEU A 93 13.89 0.83 1.96
CA LEU A 93 12.44 0.53 2.06
C LEU A 93 11.57 1.32 1.07
N SER A 94 12.13 2.29 0.34
CA SER A 94 11.35 3.21 -0.50
C SER A 94 12.04 3.57 -1.81
N GLN A 95 12.39 2.58 -2.61
CA GLN A 95 12.90 2.71 -3.99
C GLN A 95 14.25 3.45 -4.11
N GLU A 96 14.98 3.65 -3.02
CA GLU A 96 16.23 4.39 -3.01
C GLU A 96 17.34 3.61 -2.30
N LEU A 97 18.55 3.65 -2.85
CA LEU A 97 19.79 3.16 -2.23
C LEU A 97 20.81 4.30 -2.15
N PRO A 98 21.70 4.32 -1.13
CA PRO A 98 22.75 5.31 -1.04
C PRO A 98 23.81 5.08 -2.13
N ALA A 99 24.44 6.16 -2.58
CA ALA A 99 25.49 6.10 -3.56
C ALA A 99 26.68 5.26 -3.06
N ARG A 100 27.27 4.50 -3.97
CA ARG A 100 28.43 3.63 -3.68
C ARG A 100 28.17 2.51 -2.68
N ILE A 101 26.90 2.10 -2.49
CA ILE A 101 26.55 0.98 -1.59
C ILE A 101 27.32 -0.29 -1.95
N GLN A 102 27.50 -0.58 -3.23
CA GLN A 102 28.25 -1.74 -3.73
C GLN A 102 29.76 -1.74 -3.34
N LYS A 103 30.30 -0.62 -2.85
CA LYS A 103 31.68 -0.50 -2.37
C LYS A 103 31.83 -0.68 -0.86
N THR A 104 30.71 -0.93 -0.17
CA THR A 104 30.70 -1.04 1.30
C THR A 104 31.00 -2.46 1.80
N GLY A 105 30.81 -3.48 0.98
CA GLY A 105 30.81 -4.88 1.38
C GLY A 105 29.50 -5.33 2.03
N VAL A 106 28.57 -4.41 2.30
CA VAL A 106 27.26 -4.70 2.88
C VAL A 106 26.29 -5.14 1.79
N LYS A 107 25.55 -6.22 2.03
CA LYS A 107 24.54 -6.70 1.09
C LYS A 107 23.36 -5.72 1.02
N SER A 108 22.92 -5.43 -0.20
CA SER A 108 21.91 -4.40 -0.45
C SER A 108 20.60 -4.96 -0.98
N VAL A 109 19.50 -4.58 -0.33
CA VAL A 109 18.13 -4.87 -0.76
C VAL A 109 17.41 -3.56 -1.02
N VAL A 110 16.55 -3.51 -2.02
CA VAL A 110 15.66 -2.38 -2.26
C VAL A 110 14.24 -2.85 -2.51
N THR A 111 13.25 -2.24 -1.84
CA THR A 111 11.84 -2.46 -2.18
C THR A 111 11.37 -1.46 -3.23
N MET A 112 10.81 -2.00 -4.31
CA MET A 112 10.15 -1.27 -5.38
C MET A 112 8.63 -1.38 -5.20
N HIS A 113 7.96 -0.24 -5.07
CA HIS A 113 6.51 -0.18 -4.79
C HIS A 113 5.66 -0.11 -6.05
N ASP A 114 6.09 0.67 -7.02
CA ASP A 114 5.43 0.83 -8.31
C ASP A 114 6.36 1.54 -9.31
N ALA A 115 5.93 1.56 -10.57
CA ALA A 115 6.50 2.39 -11.61
C ALA A 115 5.41 3.26 -12.27
N ILE A 116 4.42 3.73 -11.50
CA ILE A 116 3.29 4.54 -11.98
C ILE A 116 3.77 5.79 -12.74
N PHE A 117 4.83 6.45 -12.26
CA PHE A 117 5.41 7.62 -12.90
C PHE A 117 6.04 7.34 -14.29
N MET A 118 6.31 6.06 -14.61
CA MET A 118 6.73 5.63 -15.95
C MET A 118 5.51 5.31 -16.82
N ARG A 119 4.53 4.60 -16.28
CA ARG A 119 3.32 4.16 -17.00
C ARG A 119 2.36 5.32 -17.26
N TYR A 120 2.21 6.23 -16.31
CA TYR A 120 1.33 7.42 -16.38
C TYR A 120 2.12 8.72 -16.15
N PRO A 121 3.01 9.07 -17.10
CA PRO A 121 3.94 10.19 -16.92
C PRO A 121 3.25 11.55 -16.77
N HIS A 122 2.02 11.70 -17.25
CA HIS A 122 1.23 12.93 -17.16
C HIS A 122 0.74 13.23 -15.74
N LEU A 123 0.73 12.24 -14.84
CA LEU A 123 0.34 12.42 -13.43
C LEU A 123 1.45 13.05 -12.57
N TYR A 124 2.65 13.23 -13.12
CA TYR A 124 3.83 13.68 -12.36
C TYR A 124 4.55 14.85 -13.02
N PRO A 125 5.03 15.85 -12.25
CA PRO A 125 5.86 16.92 -12.79
C PRO A 125 7.12 16.36 -13.46
N LYS A 126 7.49 16.90 -14.63
CA LYS A 126 8.62 16.42 -15.46
C LYS A 126 9.94 16.31 -14.68
N VAL A 127 10.29 17.33 -13.88
CA VAL A 127 11.54 17.37 -13.11
C VAL A 127 11.56 16.29 -12.03
N TYR A 128 10.45 16.16 -11.29
CA TYR A 128 10.30 15.14 -10.26
C TYR A 128 10.45 13.73 -10.87
N ARG A 129 9.75 13.48 -11.98
CA ARG A 129 9.82 12.21 -12.70
C ARG A 129 11.25 11.87 -13.14
N LYS A 130 12.00 12.82 -13.71
CA LYS A 130 13.40 12.60 -14.13
C LYS A 130 14.28 12.16 -12.96
N ILE A 131 14.18 12.82 -11.81
CA ILE A 131 14.95 12.48 -10.61
C ILE A 131 14.57 11.06 -10.12
N PHE A 132 13.28 10.72 -10.14
CA PHE A 132 12.81 9.39 -9.72
C PHE A 132 13.30 8.30 -10.67
N ILE A 133 13.26 8.52 -11.97
CA ILE A 133 13.78 7.57 -12.97
C ILE A 133 15.25 7.24 -12.68
N GLU A 134 16.10 8.26 -12.52
CA GLU A 134 17.54 8.05 -12.28
C GLU A 134 17.80 7.30 -10.96
N LYS A 135 17.09 7.66 -9.89
CA LYS A 135 17.21 6.98 -8.60
C LYS A 135 16.78 5.52 -8.66
N ASN A 136 15.65 5.23 -9.32
CA ASN A 136 15.15 3.87 -9.45
C ASN A 136 16.05 3.01 -10.35
N LYS A 137 16.51 3.56 -11.48
CA LYS A 137 17.52 2.90 -12.33
C LYS A 137 18.77 2.55 -11.55
N TYR A 138 19.31 3.52 -10.82
CA TYR A 138 20.49 3.30 -9.99
C TYR A 138 20.25 2.20 -8.95
N ALA A 139 19.13 2.27 -8.20
CA ALA A 139 18.80 1.29 -7.18
C ALA A 139 18.67 -0.13 -7.77
N CYS A 140 17.95 -0.28 -8.89
CA CYS A 140 17.83 -1.57 -9.59
C CYS A 140 19.18 -2.11 -10.09
N MET A 141 20.05 -1.24 -10.58
CA MET A 141 21.37 -1.64 -11.09
C MET A 141 22.29 -2.14 -9.98
N VAL A 142 22.33 -1.44 -8.83
CA VAL A 142 23.36 -1.70 -7.78
C VAL A 142 22.87 -2.64 -6.67
N ALA A 143 21.58 -2.88 -6.52
CA ALA A 143 21.05 -3.80 -5.51
C ALA A 143 21.53 -5.23 -5.74
N ASP A 144 21.86 -5.93 -4.65
CA ASP A 144 22.11 -7.39 -4.69
C ASP A 144 20.77 -8.14 -4.85
N LYS A 145 19.69 -7.68 -4.20
CA LYS A 145 18.31 -8.16 -4.39
C LYS A 145 17.32 -7.00 -4.44
N ILE A 146 16.29 -7.21 -5.24
CA ILE A 146 15.18 -6.27 -5.41
C ILE A 146 13.90 -6.96 -4.93
N ILE A 147 13.19 -6.35 -4.01
CA ILE A 147 11.86 -6.78 -3.60
C ILE A 147 10.84 -6.02 -4.46
N ALA A 148 10.05 -6.76 -5.22
CA ALA A 148 8.85 -6.25 -5.88
C ALA A 148 7.62 -6.59 -5.02
N ILE A 149 6.75 -5.60 -4.77
CA ILE A 149 5.57 -5.81 -3.90
C ILE A 149 4.41 -6.52 -4.61
N SER A 150 4.55 -6.76 -5.92
CA SER A 150 3.60 -7.51 -6.76
C SER A 150 4.29 -8.04 -8.02
N LEU A 151 3.67 -9.01 -8.67
CA LEU A 151 4.12 -9.50 -9.99
C LEU A 151 4.05 -8.37 -11.03
N GLN A 152 3.01 -7.52 -10.95
CA GLN A 152 2.90 -6.35 -11.82
C GLN A 152 4.09 -5.40 -11.62
N THR A 153 4.47 -5.11 -10.36
CA THR A 153 5.66 -4.29 -10.07
C THR A 153 6.92 -4.96 -10.60
N LYS A 154 7.08 -6.29 -10.46
CA LYS A 154 8.21 -7.03 -11.07
C LYS A 154 8.27 -6.81 -12.58
N LYS A 155 7.15 -6.99 -13.29
CA LYS A 155 7.08 -6.76 -14.75
C LYS A 155 7.45 -5.33 -15.12
N ASP A 156 6.96 -4.35 -14.36
CA ASP A 156 7.24 -2.94 -14.63
C ASP A 156 8.72 -2.57 -14.44
N ILE A 157 9.37 -3.04 -13.37
CA ILE A 157 10.79 -2.73 -13.14
C ILE A 157 11.73 -3.42 -14.14
N VAL A 158 11.39 -4.63 -14.59
CA VAL A 158 12.10 -5.28 -15.70
C VAL A 158 11.93 -4.47 -16.97
N HIS A 159 10.70 -4.08 -17.31
CA HIS A 159 10.41 -3.35 -18.53
C HIS A 159 11.01 -1.94 -18.57
N TYR A 160 10.79 -1.14 -17.50
CA TYR A 160 11.17 0.28 -17.51
C TYR A 160 12.62 0.54 -17.07
N PHE A 161 13.14 -0.28 -16.16
CA PHE A 161 14.48 -0.08 -15.60
C PHE A 161 15.48 -1.15 -16.04
N GLN A 162 15.03 -2.14 -16.84
CA GLN A 162 15.87 -3.24 -17.32
C GLN A 162 16.58 -3.96 -16.17
N ALA A 163 15.89 -4.09 -15.05
CA ALA A 163 16.41 -4.80 -13.88
C ALA A 163 16.60 -6.29 -14.20
N ASP A 164 17.70 -6.86 -13.71
CA ASP A 164 17.96 -8.30 -13.82
C ASP A 164 16.87 -9.08 -13.07
N GLU A 165 16.10 -9.87 -13.80
CA GLU A 165 14.98 -10.64 -13.25
C GLU A 165 15.40 -11.61 -12.15
N ASN A 166 16.63 -12.14 -12.20
CA ASN A 166 17.19 -13.07 -11.21
C ASN A 166 17.46 -12.39 -9.85
N LYS A 167 17.55 -11.07 -9.82
CA LYS A 167 17.67 -10.30 -8.58
C LYS A 167 16.33 -9.99 -7.93
N ILE A 168 15.20 -10.23 -8.63
CA ILE A 168 13.88 -9.78 -8.19
C ILE A 168 13.13 -10.89 -7.46
N GLU A 169 12.85 -10.66 -6.19
CA GLU A 169 11.97 -11.49 -5.36
C GLU A 169 10.63 -10.79 -5.17
N ILE A 170 9.53 -11.54 -5.24
CA ILE A 170 8.20 -11.00 -4.93
C ILE A 170 7.96 -11.23 -3.43
N VAL A 171 7.80 -10.11 -2.70
CA VAL A 171 7.35 -10.12 -1.31
C VAL A 171 6.15 -9.21 -1.20
N TYR A 172 4.99 -9.79 -1.07
CA TYR A 172 3.73 -9.05 -0.95
C TYR A 172 3.68 -8.20 0.31
N GLN A 173 2.76 -7.24 0.31
CA GLN A 173 2.45 -6.46 1.50
C GLN A 173 1.29 -7.11 2.27
N GLY A 174 1.25 -6.89 3.59
CA GLY A 174 0.11 -7.20 4.43
C GLY A 174 -0.77 -5.98 4.69
N CYS A 175 -1.92 -6.20 5.28
CA CYS A 175 -2.71 -5.15 5.91
C CYS A 175 -2.47 -5.13 7.42
N SER A 176 -2.80 -4.02 8.06
CA SER A 176 -2.69 -3.91 9.51
C SER A 176 -3.55 -4.94 10.23
N ASN A 177 -3.06 -5.47 11.34
CA ASN A 177 -3.75 -6.47 12.16
C ASN A 177 -5.12 -6.01 12.68
N ILE A 178 -5.39 -4.69 12.71
CA ILE A 178 -6.71 -4.19 13.11
C ILE A 178 -7.84 -4.70 12.19
N PHE A 179 -7.53 -4.96 10.89
CA PHE A 179 -8.50 -5.49 9.93
C PHE A 179 -8.76 -6.99 10.09
N ARG A 180 -7.95 -7.71 10.87
CA ARG A 180 -8.11 -9.14 11.16
C ARG A 180 -8.84 -9.40 12.46
N GLN A 181 -9.17 -8.35 13.22
CA GLN A 181 -9.89 -8.44 14.47
C GLN A 181 -11.39 -8.53 14.23
N GLN A 182 -12.06 -9.34 15.02
CA GLN A 182 -13.54 -9.37 15.02
C GLN A 182 -14.06 -8.06 15.62
N ILE A 183 -14.97 -7.43 14.90
CA ILE A 183 -15.64 -6.20 15.34
C ILE A 183 -16.94 -6.61 16.04
N ASN A 184 -17.08 -6.25 17.32
CA ASN A 184 -18.28 -6.50 18.08
C ASN A 184 -19.46 -5.61 17.68
N GLU A 185 -20.67 -5.95 18.08
CA GLU A 185 -21.87 -5.20 17.70
C GLU A 185 -21.90 -3.76 18.26
N GLU A 186 -21.38 -3.55 19.46
CA GLU A 186 -21.29 -2.21 20.06
C GLU A 186 -20.44 -1.28 19.22
N GLU A 187 -19.29 -1.77 18.73
CA GLU A 187 -18.40 -1.02 17.87
C GLU A 187 -19.04 -0.74 16.50
N LYS A 188 -19.75 -1.69 15.93
CA LYS A 188 -20.51 -1.51 14.69
C LYS A 188 -21.58 -0.41 14.83
N VAL A 189 -22.35 -0.42 15.93
CA VAL A 189 -23.35 0.61 16.22
C VAL A 189 -22.69 1.96 16.40
N ARG A 190 -21.65 2.05 17.23
CA ARG A 190 -20.89 3.28 17.46
C ARG A 190 -20.37 3.92 16.17
N VAL A 191 -19.76 3.10 15.31
CA VAL A 191 -19.18 3.58 14.04
C VAL A 191 -20.27 3.99 13.06
N ARG A 192 -21.38 3.23 12.99
CA ARG A 192 -22.53 3.58 12.16
C ARG A 192 -23.12 4.94 12.54
N GLU A 193 -23.32 5.18 13.83
CA GLU A 193 -23.85 6.45 14.35
C GLU A 193 -22.84 7.59 14.11
N LYS A 194 -21.56 7.38 14.45
CA LYS A 194 -20.51 8.40 14.32
C LYS A 194 -20.38 8.95 12.91
N TYR A 195 -20.52 8.09 11.90
CA TYR A 195 -20.36 8.47 10.49
C TYR A 195 -21.70 8.54 9.74
N SER A 196 -22.83 8.40 10.43
CA SER A 196 -24.17 8.35 9.83
C SER A 196 -24.25 7.38 8.66
N LEU A 197 -23.68 6.16 8.84
CA LEU A 197 -23.64 5.17 7.79
C LEU A 197 -25.04 4.57 7.54
N PRO A 198 -25.45 4.40 6.26
CA PRO A 198 -26.68 3.72 5.91
C PRO A 198 -26.70 2.28 6.42
N GLN A 199 -27.89 1.67 6.49
CA GLN A 199 -28.03 0.25 6.85
C GLN A 199 -27.32 -0.67 5.84
N GLN A 200 -27.48 -0.38 4.57
CA GLN A 200 -26.78 -1.06 3.48
C GLN A 200 -26.04 -0.02 2.64
N TYR A 201 -24.81 -0.31 2.24
CA TYR A 201 -24.03 0.57 1.39
C TYR A 201 -22.92 -0.16 0.64
N LEU A 202 -22.54 0.41 -0.49
CA LEU A 202 -21.31 0.10 -1.21
C LEU A 202 -20.18 0.95 -0.65
N LEU A 203 -18.97 0.41 -0.62
CA LEU A 203 -17.82 1.10 -0.02
C LEU A 203 -16.69 1.29 -1.03
N ASN A 204 -16.09 2.47 -1.02
CA ASN A 204 -14.79 2.74 -1.64
C ASN A 204 -13.88 3.45 -0.65
N VAL A 205 -12.63 3.00 -0.50
CA VAL A 205 -11.64 3.57 0.43
C VAL A 205 -10.37 3.99 -0.30
N GLY A 206 -9.96 5.24 -0.13
CA GLY A 206 -8.74 5.80 -0.71
C GLY A 206 -8.85 7.28 -0.99
N ALA A 207 -7.74 7.96 -1.31
CA ALA A 207 -7.77 9.36 -1.69
C ALA A 207 -8.68 9.56 -2.92
N VAL A 208 -9.49 10.62 -2.92
CA VAL A 208 -10.41 10.93 -4.03
C VAL A 208 -9.61 11.50 -5.20
N GLU A 209 -9.01 10.61 -5.97
CA GLU A 209 -8.12 10.90 -7.10
C GLU A 209 -8.67 10.27 -8.39
N LYS A 210 -8.41 10.89 -9.54
CA LYS A 210 -8.89 10.42 -10.85
C LYS A 210 -8.50 8.95 -11.13
N ARG A 211 -7.30 8.56 -10.73
CA ARG A 211 -6.79 7.19 -10.88
C ARG A 211 -7.60 6.14 -10.09
N LYS A 212 -8.22 6.52 -8.96
CA LYS A 212 -9.08 5.63 -8.16
C LYS A 212 -10.44 5.38 -8.79
N ASN A 213 -10.81 6.17 -9.80
CA ASN A 213 -11.91 5.92 -10.73
C ASN A 213 -13.29 5.76 -10.06
N ILE A 214 -13.55 6.56 -9.02
CA ILE A 214 -14.85 6.59 -8.33
C ILE A 214 -15.98 6.93 -9.32
N GLU A 215 -15.65 7.69 -10.36
CA GLU A 215 -16.53 8.03 -11.48
C GLU A 215 -17.20 6.78 -12.11
N LEU A 216 -16.44 5.68 -12.27
CA LEU A 216 -17.00 4.42 -12.80
C LEU A 216 -18.11 3.88 -11.90
N ILE A 217 -17.94 3.93 -10.58
CA ILE A 217 -18.97 3.48 -9.64
C ILE A 217 -20.23 4.34 -9.78
N ILE A 218 -20.08 5.66 -9.78
CA ILE A 218 -21.21 6.61 -9.94
C ILE A 218 -21.97 6.34 -11.27
N LYS A 219 -21.24 6.16 -12.37
CA LYS A 219 -21.83 5.83 -13.68
C LYS A 219 -22.55 4.48 -13.64
N ALA A 220 -22.00 3.49 -12.96
CA ALA A 220 -22.61 2.17 -12.83
C ALA A 220 -23.91 2.21 -12.00
N LEU A 221 -23.93 3.00 -10.92
CA LEU A 221 -25.15 3.23 -10.12
C LEU A 221 -26.26 3.83 -10.98
N HIS A 222 -25.92 4.87 -11.75
CA HIS A 222 -26.89 5.50 -12.68
C HIS A 222 -27.37 4.52 -13.76
N HIS A 223 -26.45 3.84 -14.42
CA HIS A 223 -26.74 2.88 -15.52
C HIS A 223 -27.65 1.74 -15.07
N GLY A 224 -27.33 1.12 -13.93
CA GLY A 224 -28.06 -0.01 -13.39
C GLY A 224 -29.26 0.36 -12.50
N LYS A 225 -29.57 1.64 -12.34
CA LYS A 225 -30.60 2.15 -11.41
C LYS A 225 -30.47 1.53 -10.01
N ILE A 226 -29.23 1.47 -9.51
CA ILE A 226 -28.90 0.83 -8.25
C ILE A 226 -29.16 1.83 -7.11
N ASN A 227 -30.09 1.50 -6.21
CA ASN A 227 -30.57 2.41 -5.15
C ASN A 227 -29.85 2.22 -3.81
N ILE A 228 -28.69 1.53 -3.78
CA ILE A 228 -27.87 1.41 -2.58
C ILE A 228 -26.86 2.54 -2.58
N PRO A 229 -26.74 3.32 -1.48
CA PRO A 229 -25.78 4.42 -1.41
C PRO A 229 -24.33 3.96 -1.45
N LEU A 230 -23.46 4.80 -2.04
CA LEU A 230 -22.02 4.61 -2.03
C LEU A 230 -21.39 5.45 -0.91
N VAL A 231 -20.66 4.82 -0.03
CA VAL A 231 -19.79 5.49 0.97
C VAL A 231 -18.36 5.56 0.42
N VAL A 232 -17.82 6.76 0.31
CA VAL A 232 -16.45 7.02 -0.15
C VAL A 232 -15.65 7.57 1.02
N VAL A 233 -14.67 6.79 1.48
CA VAL A 233 -13.80 7.18 2.61
C VAL A 233 -12.43 7.59 2.10
N GLY A 234 -12.06 8.86 2.32
CA GLY A 234 -10.73 9.33 1.96
C GLY A 234 -10.61 10.83 1.78
N LYS A 235 -9.39 11.31 1.76
CA LYS A 235 -9.11 12.75 1.62
C LYS A 235 -9.58 13.28 0.27
N ALA A 236 -10.28 14.42 0.31
CA ALA A 236 -10.68 15.15 -0.87
C ALA A 236 -9.45 15.70 -1.62
N THR A 237 -9.57 15.72 -2.95
CA THR A 237 -8.69 16.46 -3.85
C THR A 237 -9.51 17.36 -4.76
N ALA A 238 -8.89 18.10 -5.67
CA ALA A 238 -9.61 18.91 -6.67
C ALA A 238 -10.62 18.07 -7.50
N TYR A 239 -10.34 16.78 -7.70
CA TYR A 239 -11.20 15.84 -8.42
C TYR A 239 -12.59 15.65 -7.77
N MET A 240 -12.73 15.93 -6.48
CA MET A 240 -14.03 15.91 -5.78
C MET A 240 -15.08 16.79 -6.47
N GLN A 241 -14.68 17.92 -7.04
CA GLN A 241 -15.61 18.83 -7.73
C GLN A 241 -16.15 18.20 -9.04
N GLU A 242 -15.31 17.50 -9.78
CA GLU A 242 -15.74 16.78 -10.99
C GLU A 242 -16.78 15.70 -10.63
N LEU A 243 -16.55 14.97 -9.53
CA LEU A 243 -17.52 13.96 -9.05
C LEU A 243 -18.84 14.58 -8.61
N LYS A 244 -18.83 15.72 -7.91
CA LYS A 244 -20.05 16.42 -7.50
C LYS A 244 -20.87 16.89 -8.71
N GLN A 245 -20.20 17.42 -9.75
CA GLN A 245 -20.88 17.81 -10.98
C GLN A 245 -21.54 16.60 -11.67
N LEU A 246 -20.83 15.45 -11.68
CA LEU A 246 -21.37 14.21 -12.24
C LEU A 246 -22.60 13.72 -11.46
N LEU A 247 -22.57 13.81 -10.13
CA LEU A 247 -23.71 13.44 -9.27
C LEU A 247 -24.94 14.32 -9.57
N THR A 248 -24.75 15.64 -9.69
CA THR A 248 -25.84 16.55 -10.09
C THR A 248 -26.37 16.22 -11.49
N GLN A 249 -25.50 15.97 -12.45
CA GLN A 249 -25.90 15.59 -13.80
C GLN A 249 -26.80 14.33 -13.83
N PHE A 250 -26.55 13.38 -12.93
CA PHE A 250 -27.29 12.12 -12.86
C PHE A 250 -28.44 12.11 -11.84
N GLY A 251 -28.61 13.18 -11.06
CA GLY A 251 -29.60 13.24 -9.98
C GLY A 251 -29.30 12.30 -8.83
N LEU A 252 -28.00 12.08 -8.52
CA LEU A 252 -27.50 11.14 -7.53
C LEU A 252 -26.85 11.83 -6.31
N GLU A 253 -27.11 13.14 -6.04
CA GLU A 253 -26.45 13.89 -4.98
C GLU A 253 -26.61 13.25 -3.60
N GLY A 254 -27.77 12.64 -3.32
CA GLY A 254 -28.05 11.94 -2.08
C GLY A 254 -27.54 10.49 -2.02
N SER A 255 -27.05 9.96 -3.14
CA SER A 255 -26.65 8.56 -3.26
C SER A 255 -25.17 8.32 -2.94
N VAL A 256 -24.37 9.38 -2.70
CA VAL A 256 -22.94 9.25 -2.41
C VAL A 256 -22.59 10.06 -1.15
N ILE A 257 -22.05 9.37 -0.16
CA ILE A 257 -21.61 9.94 1.12
C ILE A 257 -20.09 9.98 1.15
N PHE A 258 -19.51 11.18 1.34
CA PHE A 258 -18.05 11.34 1.41
C PHE A 258 -17.61 11.53 2.87
N ILE A 259 -16.75 10.65 3.38
CA ILE A 259 -16.15 10.71 4.71
C ILE A 259 -14.66 11.00 4.55
N GLN A 260 -14.23 12.20 4.95
CA GLN A 260 -12.84 12.64 4.72
C GLN A 260 -11.89 12.31 5.87
N ASP A 261 -12.40 12.27 7.10
CA ASP A 261 -11.61 12.17 8.33
C ASP A 261 -11.99 10.94 9.16
N ALA A 262 -12.19 9.79 8.51
CA ALA A 262 -12.38 8.53 9.21
C ALA A 262 -11.12 8.17 10.00
N ALA A 263 -11.29 7.84 11.28
CA ALA A 263 -10.19 7.31 12.08
C ALA A 263 -9.77 5.94 11.55
N THR A 264 -8.47 5.69 11.48
CA THR A 264 -7.95 4.40 10.99
C THR A 264 -8.50 3.23 11.81
N THR A 265 -8.71 3.41 13.11
CA THR A 265 -9.29 2.42 14.01
C THR A 265 -10.76 2.09 13.72
N ASP A 266 -11.49 2.98 13.06
CA ASP A 266 -12.90 2.77 12.71
C ASP A 266 -13.07 2.10 11.33
N LEU A 267 -12.02 2.11 10.49
CA LEU A 267 -12.07 1.51 9.15
C LEU A 267 -12.50 0.03 9.15
N PRO A 268 -12.01 -0.85 10.04
CA PRO A 268 -12.45 -2.24 10.05
C PRO A 268 -13.97 -2.40 10.20
N ALA A 269 -14.60 -1.60 11.05
CA ALA A 269 -16.06 -1.61 11.20
C ALA A 269 -16.76 -1.06 9.95
N ILE A 270 -16.23 -0.01 9.32
CA ILE A 270 -16.77 0.55 8.07
C ILE A 270 -16.71 -0.49 6.94
N TYR A 271 -15.62 -1.25 6.82
CA TYR A 271 -15.54 -2.35 5.85
C TYR A 271 -16.53 -3.47 6.16
N THR A 272 -16.54 -3.95 7.42
CA THR A 272 -17.40 -5.06 7.85
C THR A 272 -18.90 -4.78 7.65
N LEU A 273 -19.32 -3.52 7.77
CA LEU A 273 -20.70 -3.06 7.60
C LEU A 273 -21.11 -2.87 6.14
N ALA A 274 -20.17 -2.88 5.20
CA ALA A 274 -20.45 -2.69 3.79
C ALA A 274 -20.94 -3.98 3.12
N GLU A 275 -21.87 -3.86 2.18
CA GLU A 275 -22.33 -4.98 1.34
C GLU A 275 -21.24 -5.42 0.35
N ILE A 276 -20.60 -4.46 -0.27
CA ILE A 276 -19.56 -4.68 -1.28
C ILE A 276 -18.51 -3.58 -1.18
N PHE A 277 -17.25 -3.96 -1.17
CA PHE A 277 -16.13 -3.04 -1.39
C PHE A 277 -15.81 -2.98 -2.89
N ILE A 278 -15.76 -1.76 -3.46
CA ILE A 278 -15.52 -1.54 -4.88
C ILE A 278 -14.26 -0.72 -5.07
N TYR A 279 -13.29 -1.29 -5.79
CA TYR A 279 -11.99 -0.64 -6.00
C TYR A 279 -11.59 -0.63 -7.49
N PRO A 280 -12.19 0.26 -8.29
CA PRO A 280 -12.02 0.31 -9.75
C PRO A 280 -10.76 1.06 -10.17
N SER A 281 -9.73 1.11 -9.32
CA SER A 281 -8.52 1.86 -9.59
C SER A 281 -7.87 1.41 -10.89
N VAL A 282 -7.55 2.35 -11.77
CA VAL A 282 -6.95 2.08 -13.09
C VAL A 282 -5.58 1.42 -12.96
N PHE A 283 -4.83 1.77 -11.91
CA PHE A 283 -3.52 1.17 -11.65
C PHE A 283 -3.08 1.35 -10.21
N GLU A 284 -2.49 0.30 -9.63
CA GLU A 284 -1.91 0.26 -8.28
C GLU A 284 -0.58 -0.47 -8.27
N GLY A 285 0.19 -0.28 -7.18
CA GLY A 285 1.38 -1.08 -6.89
C GLY A 285 1.05 -2.43 -6.26
N PHE A 286 0.00 -2.50 -5.40
CA PHE A 286 -0.48 -3.74 -4.80
C PHE A 286 -2.00 -3.76 -4.56
N GLY A 287 -2.57 -2.78 -3.84
CA GLY A 287 -4.01 -2.75 -3.55
C GLY A 287 -4.32 -3.13 -2.10
N ILE A 288 -3.63 -2.52 -1.13
CA ILE A 288 -3.90 -2.74 0.31
C ILE A 288 -5.39 -2.64 0.66
N PRO A 289 -6.19 -1.65 0.16
CA PRO A 289 -7.62 -1.57 0.48
C PRO A 289 -8.43 -2.79 0.05
N VAL A 290 -8.02 -3.48 -1.02
CA VAL A 290 -8.63 -4.76 -1.44
C VAL A 290 -8.36 -5.84 -0.40
N LEU A 291 -7.12 -5.93 0.08
CA LEU A 291 -6.76 -6.89 1.12
C LEU A 291 -7.45 -6.56 2.46
N GLU A 292 -7.59 -5.29 2.83
CA GLU A 292 -8.35 -4.85 4.00
C GLU A 292 -9.80 -5.32 3.94
N ALA A 293 -10.46 -5.21 2.78
CA ALA A 293 -11.80 -5.72 2.55
C ALA A 293 -11.88 -7.24 2.72
N LEU A 294 -10.92 -8.00 2.17
CA LEU A 294 -10.88 -9.45 2.36
C LEU A 294 -10.71 -9.83 3.84
N CYS A 295 -9.80 -9.13 4.56
CA CYS A 295 -9.55 -9.38 5.99
C CYS A 295 -10.78 -9.09 6.87
N THR A 296 -11.68 -8.22 6.44
CA THR A 296 -12.93 -7.87 7.12
C THR A 296 -14.14 -8.64 6.60
N ALA A 297 -13.92 -9.70 5.82
CA ALA A 297 -14.96 -10.50 5.19
C ALA A 297 -15.96 -9.69 4.36
N THR A 298 -15.47 -8.71 3.60
CA THR A 298 -16.30 -7.86 2.73
C THR A 298 -16.14 -8.34 1.29
N PRO A 299 -17.22 -8.63 0.54
CA PRO A 299 -17.15 -8.98 -0.89
C PRO A 299 -16.48 -7.87 -1.70
N VAL A 300 -15.64 -8.24 -2.68
CA VAL A 300 -14.81 -7.31 -3.43
C VAL A 300 -15.16 -7.31 -4.92
N ILE A 301 -15.32 -6.11 -5.50
CA ILE A 301 -15.22 -5.86 -6.93
C ILE A 301 -14.00 -4.97 -7.16
N ALA A 302 -13.08 -5.39 -8.01
CA ALA A 302 -11.87 -4.62 -8.33
C ALA A 302 -11.69 -4.49 -9.86
N ALA A 303 -10.78 -3.60 -10.28
CA ALA A 303 -10.44 -3.48 -11.69
C ALA A 303 -9.47 -4.58 -12.14
N THR A 304 -9.58 -5.02 -13.41
CA THR A 304 -8.59 -5.88 -14.08
C THR A 304 -7.36 -5.08 -14.54
N GLY A 305 -6.34 -5.80 -15.02
CA GLY A 305 -5.21 -5.21 -15.75
C GLY A 305 -4.12 -4.60 -14.90
N SER A 306 -4.14 -4.84 -13.57
CA SER A 306 -3.08 -4.41 -12.65
C SER A 306 -2.82 -5.48 -11.57
N CYS A 307 -2.19 -5.09 -10.47
CA CYS A 307 -1.92 -5.99 -9.34
C CYS A 307 -3.15 -6.32 -8.46
N LEU A 308 -4.33 -5.78 -8.77
CA LEU A 308 -5.51 -5.97 -7.91
C LEU A 308 -5.99 -7.43 -7.88
N GLU A 309 -5.76 -8.19 -8.96
CA GLU A 309 -6.02 -9.62 -9.00
C GLU A 309 -5.11 -10.40 -8.04
N GLU A 310 -3.87 -9.91 -7.82
CA GLU A 310 -2.93 -10.51 -6.86
C GLU A 310 -3.35 -10.23 -5.39
N SER A 311 -3.92 -9.07 -5.11
CA SER A 311 -4.37 -8.70 -3.75
C SER A 311 -5.77 -9.22 -3.41
N GLY A 312 -6.66 -9.31 -4.41
CA GLY A 312 -8.07 -9.73 -4.22
C GLY A 312 -8.32 -11.21 -4.42
N GLY A 313 -7.43 -11.93 -5.14
CA GLY A 313 -7.53 -13.37 -5.34
C GLY A 313 -8.76 -13.83 -6.12
N PRO A 314 -8.98 -15.14 -6.21
CA PRO A 314 -10.03 -15.72 -7.07
C PRO A 314 -11.45 -15.56 -6.53
N SER A 315 -11.63 -15.11 -5.29
CA SER A 315 -12.95 -14.90 -4.67
C SER A 315 -13.54 -13.52 -4.95
N SER A 316 -12.77 -12.61 -5.55
CA SER A 316 -13.22 -11.28 -5.95
C SER A 316 -13.73 -11.26 -7.39
N LEU A 317 -14.64 -10.34 -7.71
CA LEU A 317 -15.03 -10.08 -9.10
C LEU A 317 -14.13 -8.99 -9.69
N TYR A 318 -13.81 -9.15 -10.98
CA TYR A 318 -12.93 -8.20 -11.69
C TYR A 318 -13.62 -7.66 -12.93
N VAL A 319 -13.53 -6.35 -13.12
CA VAL A 319 -14.15 -5.64 -14.25
C VAL A 319 -13.14 -4.73 -14.94
N ASP A 320 -13.33 -4.50 -16.22
CA ASP A 320 -12.56 -3.48 -16.95
C ASP A 320 -12.82 -2.11 -16.31
N PRO A 321 -11.78 -1.32 -15.97
CA PRO A 321 -11.94 -0.01 -15.32
C PRO A 321 -12.65 1.04 -16.19
N TYR A 322 -12.99 0.70 -17.44
CA TYR A 322 -13.70 1.57 -18.36
C TYR A 322 -15.09 1.04 -18.75
N ASP A 323 -15.49 -0.15 -18.26
CA ASP A 323 -16.78 -0.78 -18.58
C ASP A 323 -17.82 -0.52 -17.50
N VAL A 324 -18.70 0.44 -17.75
CA VAL A 324 -19.79 0.84 -16.85
C VAL A 324 -20.84 -0.27 -16.71
N ALA A 325 -21.16 -0.97 -17.82
CA ALA A 325 -22.16 -2.02 -17.81
C ALA A 325 -21.70 -3.25 -17.03
N ALA A 326 -20.43 -3.66 -17.21
CA ALA A 326 -19.83 -4.75 -16.45
C ALA A 326 -19.76 -4.42 -14.94
N MET A 327 -19.40 -3.19 -14.55
CA MET A 327 -19.42 -2.75 -13.17
C MET A 327 -20.83 -2.82 -12.57
N SER A 328 -21.82 -2.32 -13.29
CA SER A 328 -23.24 -2.37 -12.86
C SER A 328 -23.72 -3.82 -12.70
N ALA A 329 -23.41 -4.69 -13.67
CA ALA A 329 -23.78 -6.11 -13.62
C ALA A 329 -23.11 -6.82 -12.42
N ALA A 330 -21.82 -6.57 -12.17
CA ALA A 330 -21.10 -7.16 -11.04
C ALA A 330 -21.71 -6.76 -9.68
N ILE A 331 -22.09 -5.49 -9.52
CA ILE A 331 -22.78 -5.02 -8.30
C ILE A 331 -24.10 -5.76 -8.14
N ASN A 332 -24.95 -5.80 -9.18
CA ASN A 332 -26.26 -6.45 -9.11
C ASN A 332 -26.16 -7.96 -8.84
N ILE A 333 -25.20 -8.66 -9.43
CA ILE A 333 -24.96 -10.10 -9.21
C ILE A 333 -24.69 -10.37 -7.73
N ILE A 334 -23.79 -9.62 -7.09
CA ILE A 334 -23.47 -9.82 -5.69
C ILE A 334 -24.66 -9.46 -4.78
N LEU A 335 -25.38 -8.36 -5.06
CA LEU A 335 -26.52 -7.94 -4.26
C LEU A 335 -27.70 -8.90 -4.34
N ALA A 336 -27.89 -9.56 -5.48
CA ALA A 336 -29.00 -10.48 -5.69
C ALA A 336 -28.77 -11.90 -5.14
N ASP A 337 -27.51 -12.29 -4.88
CA ASP A 337 -27.16 -13.66 -4.49
C ASP A 337 -26.45 -13.70 -3.12
N GLY A 338 -27.22 -13.96 -2.07
CA GLY A 338 -26.71 -14.11 -0.71
C GLY A 338 -25.75 -15.31 -0.54
N HIS A 339 -25.93 -16.39 -1.32
CA HIS A 339 -25.00 -17.53 -1.28
C HIS A 339 -23.65 -17.15 -1.86
N LEU A 340 -23.64 -16.39 -2.95
CA LEU A 340 -22.42 -15.84 -3.53
C LEU A 340 -21.68 -14.93 -2.53
N GLN A 341 -22.42 -14.04 -1.84
CA GLN A 341 -21.81 -13.17 -0.81
C GLN A 341 -21.15 -13.98 0.30
N ILE A 342 -21.84 -14.99 0.83
CA ILE A 342 -21.30 -15.86 1.89
C ILE A 342 -20.02 -16.55 1.40
N LYS A 343 -20.05 -17.09 0.18
CA LYS A 343 -18.88 -17.74 -0.43
C LYS A 343 -17.72 -16.76 -0.61
N MET A 344 -17.98 -15.57 -1.16
CA MET A 344 -16.95 -14.55 -1.36
C MET A 344 -16.29 -14.13 -0.03
N LYS A 345 -17.08 -13.98 1.04
CA LYS A 345 -16.59 -13.67 2.38
C LYS A 345 -15.66 -14.76 2.92
N ALA A 346 -16.08 -16.02 2.86
CA ALA A 346 -15.32 -17.16 3.37
C ALA A 346 -14.01 -17.38 2.57
N ASP A 347 -14.12 -17.42 1.25
CA ASP A 347 -12.98 -17.64 0.36
C ASP A 347 -12.01 -16.45 0.41
N GLY A 348 -12.52 -15.23 0.56
CA GLY A 348 -11.71 -14.01 0.72
C GLY A 348 -10.87 -14.02 1.98
N LEU A 349 -11.45 -14.35 3.12
CA LEU A 349 -10.73 -14.54 4.39
C LEU A 349 -9.62 -15.59 4.26
N LYS A 350 -9.95 -16.74 3.67
CA LYS A 350 -8.96 -17.82 3.44
C LYS A 350 -7.81 -17.34 2.55
N TYR A 351 -8.11 -16.60 1.48
CA TYR A 351 -7.07 -16.06 0.59
C TYR A 351 -6.19 -15.02 1.30
N ALA A 352 -6.79 -14.19 2.18
CA ALA A 352 -6.08 -13.17 2.92
C ALA A 352 -4.99 -13.74 3.86
N GLU A 353 -5.07 -15.03 4.27
CA GLU A 353 -4.04 -15.68 5.09
C GLU A 353 -2.67 -15.76 4.40
N LYS A 354 -2.63 -15.77 3.08
CA LYS A 354 -1.39 -15.66 2.30
C LYS A 354 -0.57 -14.42 2.67
N PHE A 355 -1.23 -13.35 3.12
CA PHE A 355 -0.67 -12.06 3.47
C PHE A 355 -0.61 -11.85 4.98
N SER A 356 -0.52 -12.93 5.76
CA SER A 356 -0.34 -12.85 7.21
C SER A 356 1.01 -12.24 7.57
N ASP A 357 1.08 -11.64 8.74
CA ASP A 357 2.30 -11.06 9.29
C ASP A 357 3.47 -12.03 9.26
N GLU A 358 3.22 -13.27 9.69
CA GLU A 358 4.23 -14.34 9.72
C GLU A 358 4.75 -14.66 8.32
N ASN A 359 3.86 -14.84 7.34
CA ASN A 359 4.25 -15.14 5.96
C ASN A 359 5.11 -14.02 5.36
N ILE A 360 4.74 -12.76 5.60
CA ILE A 360 5.51 -11.62 5.10
C ILE A 360 6.85 -11.50 5.79
N ALA A 361 6.89 -11.64 7.12
CA ALA A 361 8.14 -11.61 7.89
C ALA A 361 9.10 -12.72 7.43
N ASN A 362 8.60 -13.95 7.27
CA ASN A 362 9.38 -15.09 6.79
C ASN A 362 9.91 -14.87 5.36
N ASN A 363 9.09 -14.32 4.46
CA ASN A 363 9.52 -14.02 3.10
C ASN A 363 10.61 -12.93 3.07
N LEU A 364 10.47 -11.86 3.87
CA LEU A 364 11.49 -10.82 4.00
C LEU A 364 12.81 -11.39 4.55
N MET A 365 12.72 -12.18 5.63
CA MET A 365 13.90 -12.79 6.24
C MET A 365 14.59 -13.77 5.30
N ARG A 366 13.83 -14.52 4.50
CA ARG A 366 14.38 -15.41 3.46
C ARG A 366 15.21 -14.63 2.45
N VAL A 367 14.74 -13.46 1.99
CA VAL A 367 15.52 -12.59 1.09
C VAL A 367 16.84 -12.18 1.73
N TYR A 368 16.84 -11.82 3.00
CA TYR A 368 18.09 -11.40 3.70
C TYR A 368 19.04 -12.57 3.90
N LYS A 369 18.54 -13.73 4.34
CA LYS A 369 19.37 -14.94 4.56
C LYS A 369 20.01 -15.45 3.27
N ASN A 370 19.28 -15.41 2.15
CA ASN A 370 19.79 -15.86 0.86
C ASN A 370 20.90 -14.96 0.27
N LEU A 371 21.18 -13.81 0.87
CA LEU A 371 22.27 -12.91 0.48
C LEU A 371 23.59 -13.20 1.24
N LEU A 372 23.46 -13.88 2.36
CA LEU A 372 24.59 -14.16 3.25
C LEU A 372 25.12 -15.60 2.97
N PRO A 373 26.42 -15.82 3.21
CA PRO A 373 27.03 -17.13 3.00
C PRO A 373 26.49 -18.20 3.96
#